data_fe43de27f1a4beeb73fb95462772f244
#
_entry.id   fe43de27f1a4beeb73fb95462772f244
#
_cell.length_a   1.000
_cell.length_b   1.000
_cell.length_c   1.000
_cell.angle_alpha   90.00
_cell.angle_beta   90.00
_cell.angle_gamma   90.00
#
_symmetry.space_group_name_H-M   'P 1'
#
loop_
_entity.id
_entity.type
_entity.pdbx_description
1 polymer ?
#
loop_
_entity_poly.entity_id
_entity_poly.type
_entity_poly.pdbx_seq_one_letter_code
_entity_poly.pdbx_strand_id
1 'polypeptide(L)'
;MIDRTEDVPGAYELLTKGRELLRNGHPHQAALVLGKAKLLEPEKASIREALGRALYLSGWTLRARREFAKAVQIDPVNDYAHFALGLSCSKTGQRTRAIAHLKLAVAMRPSAEAYRRALAGVSG
;
A
#
# COMPACT_ATOMS: atom_id res chain seq x y z
N MET A 1 14.48 -37.70 -6.28
CA MET A 1 14.93 -36.29 -6.32
C MET A 1 13.82 -35.40 -5.78
N ILE A 2 14.15 -34.57 -4.83
CA ILE A 2 13.16 -33.66 -4.23
C ILE A 2 12.99 -32.47 -5.16
N ASP A 3 11.75 -32.19 -5.54
CA ASP A 3 11.43 -31.00 -6.30
C ASP A 3 11.44 -29.79 -5.35
N ARG A 4 12.44 -28.94 -5.49
CA ARG A 4 12.63 -27.79 -4.62
C ARG A 4 11.67 -26.64 -4.90
N THR A 5 10.93 -26.69 -6.01
CA THR A 5 9.93 -25.65 -6.28
C THR A 5 8.79 -25.67 -5.26
N GLU A 6 8.53 -26.84 -4.63
CA GLU A 6 7.52 -26.95 -3.58
C GLU A 6 7.94 -26.24 -2.29
N ASP A 7 9.26 -26.04 -2.07
CA ASP A 7 9.80 -25.37 -0.88
C ASP A 7 9.90 -23.85 -1.04
N VAL A 8 9.64 -23.32 -2.25
CA VAL A 8 9.73 -21.90 -2.53
C VAL A 8 8.35 -21.28 -2.32
N PRO A 9 8.24 -20.29 -1.41
CA PRO A 9 6.96 -19.64 -1.19
C PRO A 9 6.47 -18.95 -2.45
N GLY A 10 5.17 -19.11 -2.76
CA GLY A 10 4.53 -18.36 -3.81
C GLY A 10 4.15 -16.95 -3.37
N ALA A 11 3.63 -16.17 -4.31
CA ALA A 11 3.24 -14.79 -4.05
C ALA A 11 2.19 -14.70 -2.95
N TYR A 12 1.23 -15.63 -2.90
CA TYR A 12 0.19 -15.63 -1.87
C TYR A 12 0.76 -15.86 -0.48
N GLU A 13 1.65 -16.83 -0.32
CA GLU A 13 2.27 -17.10 0.97
C GLU A 13 3.12 -15.92 1.43
N LEU A 14 3.84 -15.29 0.51
CA LEU A 14 4.65 -14.11 0.81
C LEU A 14 3.77 -12.92 1.19
N LEU A 15 2.64 -12.74 0.52
CA LEU A 15 1.68 -11.69 0.88
C LEU A 15 1.11 -11.93 2.29
N THR A 16 0.72 -13.17 2.58
CA THR A 16 0.19 -13.55 3.90
C THR A 16 1.23 -13.30 4.99
N LYS A 17 2.48 -13.71 4.74
CA LYS A 17 3.58 -13.49 5.67
C LYS A 17 3.86 -12.01 5.88
N GLY A 18 3.87 -11.23 4.81
CA GLY A 18 4.07 -9.78 4.89
C GLY A 18 2.98 -9.09 5.70
N ARG A 19 1.72 -9.48 5.49
CA ARG A 19 0.59 -8.94 6.27
C ARG A 19 0.68 -9.31 7.75
N GLU A 20 1.11 -10.52 8.05
CA GLU A 20 1.34 -10.96 9.42
C GLU A 20 2.42 -10.11 10.09
N LEU A 21 3.54 -9.89 9.41
CA LEU A 21 4.62 -9.05 9.91
C LEU A 21 4.16 -7.62 10.16
N LEU A 22 3.31 -7.07 9.29
CA LEU A 22 2.71 -5.75 9.50
C LEU A 22 1.85 -5.70 10.76
N ARG A 23 0.99 -6.70 10.95
CA ARG A 23 0.16 -6.79 12.16
C ARG A 23 0.97 -6.87 13.43
N ASN A 24 2.14 -7.51 13.36
CA ASN A 24 3.02 -7.71 14.50
C ASN A 24 4.02 -6.57 14.71
N GLY A 25 3.92 -5.50 13.92
CA GLY A 25 4.77 -4.32 14.10
C GLY A 25 6.16 -4.46 13.52
N HIS A 26 6.34 -5.26 12.47
CA HIS A 26 7.63 -5.47 11.82
C HIS A 26 7.62 -4.98 10.36
N PRO A 27 7.45 -3.65 10.13
CA PRO A 27 7.29 -3.14 8.76
C PRO A 27 8.52 -3.31 7.88
N HIS A 28 9.74 -3.21 8.44
CA HIS A 28 10.96 -3.40 7.65
C HIS A 28 11.06 -4.83 7.12
N GLN A 29 10.77 -5.82 7.97
CA GLN A 29 10.76 -7.22 7.57
C GLN A 29 9.66 -7.49 6.56
N ALA A 30 8.48 -6.89 6.79
CA ALA A 30 7.35 -7.01 5.87
C ALA A 30 7.74 -6.49 4.47
N ALA A 31 8.43 -5.35 4.39
CA ALA A 31 8.85 -4.79 3.11
C ALA A 31 9.75 -5.73 2.33
N LEU A 32 10.66 -6.45 3.01
CA LEU A 32 11.52 -7.44 2.35
C LEU A 32 10.72 -8.60 1.77
N VAL A 33 9.79 -9.15 2.55
CA VAL A 33 8.96 -10.27 2.13
C VAL A 33 8.02 -9.86 1.00
N LEU A 34 7.39 -8.69 1.14
CA LEU A 34 6.44 -8.18 0.14
C LEU A 34 7.14 -7.76 -1.16
N GLY A 35 8.39 -7.32 -1.06
CA GLY A 35 9.21 -7.07 -2.24
C GLY A 35 9.42 -8.32 -3.07
N LYS A 36 9.62 -9.47 -2.43
CA LYS A 36 9.72 -10.77 -3.11
C LYS A 36 8.40 -11.15 -3.76
N ALA A 37 7.28 -10.93 -3.07
CA ALA A 37 5.96 -11.18 -3.65
C ALA A 37 5.73 -10.35 -4.91
N LYS A 38 6.13 -9.09 -4.89
CA LYS A 38 6.01 -8.18 -6.03
C LYS A 38 6.81 -8.68 -7.24
N LEU A 39 7.99 -9.25 -7.02
CA LEU A 39 8.78 -9.81 -8.12
C LEU A 39 8.05 -10.97 -8.80
N LEU A 40 7.30 -11.77 -8.04
CA LEU A 40 6.56 -12.90 -8.58
C LEU A 40 5.27 -12.46 -9.29
N GLU A 41 4.56 -11.47 -8.74
CA GLU A 41 3.31 -10.97 -9.33
C GLU A 41 3.27 -9.45 -9.29
N PRO A 42 3.96 -8.79 -10.25
CA PRO A 42 4.10 -7.32 -10.21
C PRO A 42 2.81 -6.55 -10.50
N GLU A 43 1.79 -7.20 -11.07
CA GLU A 43 0.53 -6.56 -11.41
C GLU A 43 -0.60 -6.89 -10.42
N LYS A 44 -0.26 -7.36 -9.22
CA LYS A 44 -1.26 -7.65 -8.19
C LYS A 44 -1.40 -6.46 -7.24
N ALA A 45 -2.56 -5.79 -7.29
CA ALA A 45 -2.81 -4.58 -6.51
C ALA A 45 -2.68 -4.81 -5.00
N SER A 46 -3.13 -5.95 -4.49
CA SER A 46 -3.05 -6.27 -3.05
C SER A 46 -1.61 -6.34 -2.55
N ILE A 47 -0.69 -6.84 -3.38
CA ILE A 47 0.73 -6.90 -3.04
C ILE A 47 1.33 -5.49 -3.03
N ARG A 48 1.02 -4.68 -4.06
CA ARG A 48 1.49 -3.30 -4.13
C ARG A 48 1.01 -2.48 -2.94
N GLU A 49 -0.26 -2.65 -2.57
CA GLU A 49 -0.85 -1.98 -1.42
C GLU A 49 -0.16 -2.38 -0.11
N ALA A 50 0.02 -3.68 0.12
CA ALA A 50 0.67 -4.18 1.33
C ALA A 50 2.13 -3.71 1.41
N LEU A 51 2.87 -3.76 0.29
CA LEU A 51 4.24 -3.25 0.22
C LEU A 51 4.28 -1.76 0.50
N GLY A 52 3.35 -1.00 -0.07
CA GLY A 52 3.23 0.44 0.19
C GLY A 52 3.07 0.72 1.68
N ARG A 53 2.20 -0.03 2.36
CA ARG A 53 2.00 0.10 3.82
C ARG A 53 3.29 -0.18 4.59
N ALA A 54 3.98 -1.26 4.23
CA ALA A 54 5.24 -1.62 4.89
C ALA A 54 6.29 -0.53 4.72
N LEU A 55 6.41 0.02 3.52
CA LEU A 55 7.34 1.10 3.23
C LEU A 55 6.96 2.39 3.96
N TYR A 56 5.67 2.72 4.00
CA TYR A 56 5.18 3.91 4.69
C TYR A 56 5.48 3.83 6.19
N LEU A 57 5.19 2.70 6.81
CA LEU A 57 5.44 2.49 8.23
C LEU A 57 6.93 2.40 8.55
N SER A 58 7.76 2.07 7.58
CA SER A 58 9.22 2.07 7.71
C SER A 58 9.83 3.46 7.51
N GLY A 59 9.03 4.47 7.15
CA GLY A 59 9.52 5.82 6.91
C GLY A 59 9.97 6.08 5.47
N TRP A 60 9.86 5.10 4.58
CA TRP A 60 10.27 5.25 3.18
C TRP A 60 9.09 5.74 2.34
N THR A 61 8.67 6.96 2.62
CA THR A 61 7.40 7.49 2.11
C THR A 61 7.39 7.71 0.59
N LEU A 62 8.51 8.09 -0.02
CA LEU A 62 8.59 8.22 -1.49
C LEU A 62 8.40 6.87 -2.18
N ARG A 63 9.02 5.82 -1.65
CA ARG A 63 8.85 4.48 -2.19
C ARG A 63 7.41 3.98 -1.97
N ALA A 64 6.85 4.26 -0.80
CA ALA A 64 5.46 3.92 -0.50
C ALA A 64 4.51 4.58 -1.51
N ARG A 65 4.71 5.86 -1.79
CA ARG A 65 3.89 6.60 -2.76
C ARG A 65 3.91 5.92 -4.14
N ARG A 66 5.06 5.46 -4.58
CA ARG A 66 5.18 4.76 -5.87
C ARG A 66 4.38 3.46 -5.89
N GLU A 67 4.44 2.69 -4.80
CA GLU A 67 3.70 1.44 -4.71
C GLU A 67 2.19 1.68 -4.65
N PHE A 68 1.74 2.66 -3.88
CA PHE A 68 0.33 3.01 -3.83
C PHE A 68 -0.18 3.56 -5.17
N ALA A 69 0.63 4.35 -5.87
CA ALA A 69 0.28 4.83 -7.20
C ALA A 69 0.09 3.68 -8.18
N LYS A 70 0.96 2.67 -8.11
CA LYS A 70 0.82 1.47 -8.95
C LYS A 70 -0.43 0.68 -8.56
N ALA A 71 -0.73 0.56 -7.27
CA ALA A 71 -1.95 -0.11 -6.82
C ALA A 71 -3.20 0.56 -7.37
N VAL A 72 -3.26 1.89 -7.35
CA VAL A 72 -4.38 2.68 -7.92
C VAL A 72 -4.47 2.47 -9.43
N GLN A 73 -3.33 2.41 -10.12
CA GLN A 73 -3.31 2.17 -11.55
C GLN A 73 -3.88 0.80 -11.91
N ILE A 74 -3.55 -0.23 -11.12
CA ILE A 74 -4.04 -1.60 -11.35
C ILE A 74 -5.52 -1.72 -10.96
N ASP A 75 -5.91 -1.13 -9.83
CA ASP A 75 -7.27 -1.22 -9.30
C ASP A 75 -7.77 0.17 -8.90
N PRO A 76 -8.31 0.94 -9.87
CA PRO A 76 -8.74 2.32 -9.63
C PRO A 76 -9.90 2.50 -8.66
N VAL A 77 -10.63 1.43 -8.33
CA VAL A 77 -11.78 1.50 -7.41
C VAL A 77 -11.43 1.05 -5.99
N ASN A 78 -10.16 0.91 -5.70
CA ASN A 78 -9.69 0.58 -4.35
C ASN A 78 -9.63 1.85 -3.51
N ASP A 79 -10.61 2.05 -2.64
CA ASP A 79 -10.70 3.25 -1.81
C ASP A 79 -9.50 3.40 -0.86
N TYR A 80 -9.04 2.30 -0.27
CA TYR A 80 -7.88 2.35 0.63
C TYR A 80 -6.61 2.78 -0.12
N ALA A 81 -6.41 2.29 -1.35
CA ALA A 81 -5.23 2.67 -2.13
C ALA A 81 -5.22 4.17 -2.44
N HIS A 82 -6.38 4.75 -2.76
CA HIS A 82 -6.48 6.21 -2.93
C HIS A 82 -6.18 6.96 -1.64
N PHE A 83 -6.72 6.50 -0.52
CA PHE A 83 -6.44 7.09 0.79
C PHE A 83 -4.95 7.06 1.11
N ALA A 84 -4.32 5.88 0.96
CA ALA A 84 -2.89 5.70 1.26
C ALA A 84 -2.00 6.51 0.32
N LEU A 85 -2.37 6.58 -0.97
CA LEU A 85 -1.66 7.42 -1.93
C LEU A 85 -1.78 8.90 -1.54
N GLY A 86 -2.97 9.33 -1.13
CA GLY A 86 -3.19 10.69 -0.68
C GLY A 86 -2.33 11.05 0.53
N LEU A 87 -2.25 10.16 1.52
CA LEU A 87 -1.38 10.36 2.68
C LEU A 87 0.08 10.46 2.28
N SER A 88 0.53 9.59 1.38
CA SER A 88 1.91 9.59 0.89
C SER A 88 2.23 10.87 0.10
N CYS A 89 1.29 11.33 -0.72
CA CYS A 89 1.43 12.58 -1.44
C CYS A 89 1.54 13.77 -0.49
N SER A 90 0.70 13.80 0.55
CA SER A 90 0.75 14.86 1.55
C SER A 90 2.10 14.91 2.25
N LYS A 91 2.60 13.77 2.68
CA LYS A 91 3.91 13.70 3.35
C LYS A 91 5.09 14.04 2.45
N THR A 92 4.93 13.90 1.16
CA THR A 92 6.00 14.18 0.19
C THR A 92 5.81 15.52 -0.54
N GLY A 93 4.98 16.39 0.00
CA GLY A 93 4.84 17.77 -0.49
C GLY A 93 3.97 17.92 -1.72
N GLN A 94 3.18 16.92 -2.09
CA GLN A 94 2.29 16.99 -3.25
C GLN A 94 0.85 17.21 -2.81
N ARG A 95 0.58 18.41 -2.28
CA ARG A 95 -0.70 18.74 -1.66
C ARG A 95 -1.89 18.61 -2.62
N THR A 96 -1.76 19.10 -3.85
CA THR A 96 -2.86 19.03 -4.83
C THR A 96 -3.23 17.59 -5.15
N ARG A 97 -2.25 16.73 -5.37
CA ARG A 97 -2.48 15.30 -5.60
C ARG A 97 -3.07 14.62 -4.36
N ALA A 98 -2.59 14.99 -3.18
CA ALA A 98 -3.11 14.46 -1.92
C ALA A 98 -4.61 14.74 -1.80
N ILE A 99 -5.02 15.97 -2.03
CA ILE A 99 -6.43 16.36 -1.95
C ILE A 99 -7.27 15.58 -2.97
N ALA A 100 -6.79 15.44 -4.19
CA ALA A 100 -7.52 14.73 -5.24
C ALA A 100 -7.78 13.27 -4.85
N HIS A 101 -6.76 12.56 -4.39
CA HIS A 101 -6.92 11.16 -4.01
C HIS A 101 -7.74 10.97 -2.73
N LEU A 102 -7.60 11.87 -1.77
CA LEU A 102 -8.40 11.81 -0.54
C LEU A 102 -9.88 12.09 -0.83
N LYS A 103 -10.18 13.02 -1.74
CA LYS A 103 -11.57 13.24 -2.19
C LYS A 103 -12.16 11.98 -2.83
N LEU A 104 -11.38 11.28 -3.66
CA LEU A 104 -11.82 10.02 -4.26
C LEU A 104 -12.10 8.96 -3.20
N ALA A 105 -11.21 8.83 -2.22
CA ALA A 105 -11.38 7.88 -1.13
C ALA A 105 -12.66 8.17 -0.34
N VAL A 106 -12.91 9.44 -0.01
CA VAL A 106 -14.12 9.85 0.70
C VAL A 106 -15.37 9.57 -0.14
N ALA A 107 -15.31 9.86 -1.44
CA ALA A 107 -16.45 9.60 -2.33
C ALA A 107 -16.78 8.10 -2.41
N MET A 108 -15.76 7.25 -2.43
CA MET A 108 -15.93 5.79 -2.50
C MET A 108 -16.42 5.20 -1.17
N ARG A 109 -16.01 5.77 -0.04
CA ARG A 109 -16.41 5.29 1.28
C ARG A 109 -16.69 6.47 2.22
N PRO A 110 -17.87 7.10 2.09
CA PRO A 110 -18.17 8.28 2.90
C PRO A 110 -18.22 8.02 4.40
N SER A 111 -18.47 6.76 4.80
CA SER A 111 -18.54 6.36 6.20
C SER A 111 -17.16 6.22 6.87
N ALA A 112 -16.08 6.22 6.09
CA ALA A 112 -14.74 6.06 6.64
C ALA A 112 -14.27 7.38 7.28
N GLU A 113 -14.34 7.45 8.58
CA GLU A 113 -13.96 8.65 9.32
C GLU A 113 -12.50 9.03 9.09
N ALA A 114 -11.61 8.03 9.02
CA ALA A 114 -10.19 8.27 8.78
C ALA A 114 -9.95 9.01 7.46
N TYR A 115 -10.72 8.69 6.42
CA TYR A 115 -10.58 9.33 5.12
C TYR A 115 -11.01 10.79 5.18
N ARG A 116 -12.17 11.06 5.83
CA ARG A 116 -12.66 12.43 5.99
C ARG A 116 -11.71 13.28 6.82
N ARG A 117 -11.16 12.68 7.88
CA ARG A 117 -10.21 13.36 8.78
C ARG A 117 -8.92 13.71 8.04
N ALA A 118 -8.42 12.79 7.22
CA ALA A 118 -7.22 13.04 6.43
C ALA A 118 -7.45 14.16 5.41
N LEU A 119 -8.60 14.15 4.75
CA LEU A 119 -8.94 15.21 3.77
C LEU A 119 -9.04 16.57 4.45
N ALA A 120 -9.70 16.64 5.61
CA ALA A 120 -9.82 17.87 6.37
C ALA A 120 -8.45 18.41 6.77
N GLY A 121 -7.54 17.53 7.19
CA GLY A 121 -6.19 17.92 7.60
C GLY A 121 -5.37 18.52 6.48
N VAL A 122 -5.52 18.01 5.27
CA VAL A 122 -4.78 18.51 4.09
C VAL A 122 -5.43 19.78 3.53
N SER A 123 -6.76 19.84 3.56
CA SER A 123 -7.52 20.96 2.99
C SER A 123 -7.50 22.21 3.88
N GLY A 124 -7.34 21.98 5.18
CA GLY A 124 -7.24 23.07 6.17
C GLY A 124 -5.84 23.62 6.26
#